data_cd112e198ab87632a399394134d22b65
#
_entry.id   cd112e198ab87632a399394134d22b65
#
_cell.length_a   1.000
_cell.length_b   1.000
_cell.length_c   1.000
_cell.angle_alpha   90.00
_cell.angle_beta   90.00
_cell.angle_gamma   90.00
#
_symmetry.space_group_name_H-M   'P 1'
#
loop_
_entity.id
_entity.type
_entity.pdbx_description
1 polymer ?
#
loop_
_entity_poly.entity_id
_entity_poly.type
_entity_poly.pdbx_seq_one_letter_code
_entity_poly.pdbx_strand_id
1 'polypeptide(L)'
;GMGAPTSYAENILGIQVDQDLPQEVLRRKLVDMLYTNNDIASANELERGQFRVKGETVDVYLAYDEKILRICYFDDTIEDIQELDVQTLYPITSYEEYKIYPANLFMTTKEQTQKAIHDIEDDLRERIEFYQEKGDMEKAKQIELRVTNDLEWIRETGHCSGIENYSRYFDGRAAGERPYCLLDFFPDDFLLIVDESHQSIPQVKAMWGGDRHRKENLVDYAFRLPAA
;
A
#
# COMPACT_ATOMS: atom_id res chain seq x y z
N GLY A 1 -3.40 0.58 -7.37
CA GLY A 1 -3.36 2.03 -7.24
C GLY A 1 -2.37 2.47 -6.18
N MET A 2 -2.03 3.73 -6.19
CA MET A 2 -1.25 4.35 -5.12
C MET A 2 -2.22 4.88 -4.06
N GLY A 3 -1.86 4.77 -2.78
CA GLY A 3 -2.60 5.41 -1.70
C GLY A 3 -2.37 6.93 -1.67
N ALA A 4 -3.02 7.62 -0.73
CA ALA A 4 -2.81 9.06 -0.55
C ALA A 4 -1.38 9.35 -0.07
N PRO A 5 -0.68 10.37 -0.62
CA PRO A 5 0.65 10.76 -0.16
C PRO A 5 0.71 11.09 1.33
N THR A 6 -0.35 11.67 1.88
CA THR A 6 -0.47 11.98 3.32
C THR A 6 -0.44 10.72 4.17
N SER A 7 -1.17 9.66 3.79
CA SER A 7 -1.16 8.38 4.51
C SER A 7 0.22 7.74 4.50
N TYR A 8 0.96 7.87 3.39
CA TYR A 8 2.34 7.39 3.31
C TYR A 8 3.26 8.18 4.24
N ALA A 9 3.19 9.52 4.20
CA ALA A 9 4.02 10.40 5.01
C ALA A 9 3.79 10.22 6.53
N GLU A 10 2.56 10.00 6.95
CA GLU A 10 2.18 9.76 8.35
C GLU A 10 2.72 8.44 8.91
N ASN A 11 3.08 7.49 8.03
CA ASN A 11 3.62 6.20 8.41
C ASN A 11 5.16 6.10 8.27
N ILE A 12 5.86 7.20 8.02
CA ILE A 12 7.32 7.24 8.06
C ILE A 12 7.78 7.10 9.51
N LEU A 13 8.68 6.17 9.76
CA LEU A 13 9.23 5.91 11.09
C LEU A 13 10.61 6.53 11.25
N GLY A 14 10.73 7.57 12.08
CA GLY A 14 12.01 8.09 12.54
C GLY A 14 12.52 7.30 13.74
N ILE A 15 13.78 6.87 13.69
CA ILE A 15 14.51 6.24 14.79
C ILE A 15 15.81 6.98 15.03
N GLN A 16 16.27 7.01 16.27
CA GLN A 16 17.55 7.63 16.62
C GLN A 16 18.24 6.88 17.77
N VAL A 17 19.55 6.99 17.83
CA VAL A 17 20.37 6.48 18.95
C VAL A 17 19.91 7.11 20.25
N ASP A 18 19.98 6.37 21.35
CA ASP A 18 19.49 6.74 22.69
C ASP A 18 17.96 6.92 22.81
N GLN A 19 17.19 6.55 21.76
CA GLN A 19 15.74 6.57 21.81
C GLN A 19 15.21 5.39 22.63
N ASP A 20 14.31 5.68 23.58
CA ASP A 20 13.51 4.68 24.26
C ASP A 20 12.38 4.22 23.33
N LEU A 21 12.58 3.09 22.67
CA LEU A 21 11.66 2.47 21.73
C LEU A 21 11.74 0.95 21.85
N PRO A 22 10.94 0.31 22.72
CA PRO A 22 11.00 -1.14 22.91
C PRO A 22 10.92 -1.93 21.60
N GLN A 23 11.66 -3.04 21.50
CA GLN A 23 11.68 -3.88 20.30
C GLN A 23 10.27 -4.30 19.83
N GLU A 24 9.39 -4.61 20.76
CA GLU A 24 8.01 -5.00 20.45
C GLU A 24 7.20 -3.85 19.82
N VAL A 25 7.46 -2.61 20.25
CA VAL A 25 6.85 -1.42 19.65
C VAL A 25 7.37 -1.19 18.24
N LEU A 26 8.71 -1.31 18.03
CA LEU A 26 9.32 -1.23 16.71
C LEU A 26 8.76 -2.31 15.78
N ARG A 27 8.69 -3.56 16.24
CA ARG A 27 8.12 -4.69 15.51
C ARG A 27 6.70 -4.40 15.03
N ARG A 28 5.84 -3.90 15.92
CA ARG A 28 4.47 -3.53 15.57
C ARG A 28 4.42 -2.43 14.51
N LYS A 29 5.23 -1.38 14.70
CA LYS A 29 5.32 -0.29 13.71
C LYS A 29 5.78 -0.79 12.33
N LEU A 30 6.76 -1.67 12.26
CA LEU A 30 7.21 -2.25 11.00
C LEU A 30 6.10 -3.08 10.31
N VAL A 31 5.34 -3.86 11.07
CA VAL A 31 4.17 -4.59 10.53
C VAL A 31 3.10 -3.62 10.02
N ASP A 32 2.80 -2.56 10.77
CA ASP A 32 1.86 -1.52 10.35
C ASP A 32 2.33 -0.77 9.09
N MET A 33 3.65 -0.69 8.88
CA MET A 33 4.30 -0.16 7.67
C MET A 33 4.41 -1.18 6.53
N LEU A 34 3.76 -2.33 6.66
CA LEU A 34 3.69 -3.43 5.67
C LEU A 34 5.01 -4.18 5.45
N TYR A 35 5.96 -4.11 6.38
CA TYR A 35 7.09 -5.02 6.42
C TYR A 35 6.65 -6.39 6.93
N THR A 36 7.17 -7.46 6.32
CA THR A 36 6.87 -8.84 6.74
C THR A 36 7.89 -9.33 7.74
N ASN A 37 7.41 -9.86 8.86
CA ASN A 37 8.29 -10.50 9.86
C ASN A 37 8.77 -11.87 9.37
N ASN A 38 10.07 -12.10 9.43
CA ASN A 38 10.71 -13.36 9.08
C ASN A 38 11.83 -13.72 10.08
N ASP A 39 11.46 -14.00 11.33
CA ASP A 39 12.42 -14.32 12.40
C ASP A 39 13.16 -15.65 12.18
N ILE A 40 12.65 -16.51 11.29
CA ILE A 40 13.25 -17.82 10.98
C ILE A 40 14.42 -17.66 10.01
N ALA A 41 14.39 -16.64 9.14
CA ALA A 41 15.43 -16.39 8.16
C ALA A 41 16.76 -16.04 8.83
N SER A 42 17.85 -16.52 8.28
CA SER A 42 19.17 -15.94 8.52
C SER A 42 19.25 -14.56 7.87
N ALA A 43 20.20 -13.69 8.29
CA ALA A 43 20.26 -12.33 7.76
C ALA A 43 20.48 -12.28 6.23
N ASN A 44 21.18 -13.25 5.68
CA ASN A 44 21.41 -13.41 4.24
C ASN A 44 20.22 -13.99 3.47
N GLU A 45 19.16 -14.42 4.15
CA GLU A 45 17.91 -14.91 3.56
C GLU A 45 16.77 -13.90 3.64
N LEU A 46 17.00 -12.72 4.28
CA LEU A 46 16.02 -11.65 4.26
C LEU A 46 15.86 -11.09 2.85
N GLU A 47 14.61 -10.86 2.49
CA GLU A 47 14.22 -10.20 1.24
C GLU A 47 13.81 -8.74 1.50
N ARG A 48 13.81 -7.94 0.44
CA ARG A 48 13.33 -6.55 0.54
C ARG A 48 11.90 -6.48 1.11
N GLY A 49 11.69 -5.58 2.06
CA GLY A 49 10.41 -5.45 2.74
C GLY A 49 10.19 -6.45 3.87
N GLN A 50 11.22 -7.19 4.26
CA GLN A 50 11.19 -8.07 5.41
C GLN A 50 12.02 -7.52 6.57
N PHE A 51 11.69 -7.94 7.77
CA PHE A 51 12.50 -7.72 8.96
C PHE A 51 12.53 -8.97 9.83
N ARG A 52 13.53 -9.07 10.68
CA ARG A 52 13.65 -10.12 11.70
C ARG A 52 14.12 -9.54 13.02
N VAL A 53 13.71 -10.19 14.10
CA VAL A 53 14.19 -9.91 15.46
C VAL A 53 15.03 -11.07 15.93
N LYS A 54 16.25 -10.81 16.40
CA LYS A 54 17.17 -11.83 16.91
C LYS A 54 17.96 -11.29 18.11
N GLY A 55 17.57 -11.73 19.29
CA GLY A 55 18.18 -11.23 20.54
C GLY A 55 17.98 -9.72 20.67
N GLU A 56 19.05 -8.98 20.83
CA GLU A 56 19.07 -7.53 20.99
C GLU A 56 19.21 -6.78 19.65
N THR A 57 18.88 -7.41 18.53
CA THR A 57 18.97 -6.80 17.21
C THR A 57 17.69 -6.96 16.42
N VAL A 58 17.36 -5.92 15.64
CA VAL A 58 16.30 -5.93 14.62
C VAL A 58 16.95 -5.59 13.28
N ASP A 59 16.92 -6.54 12.35
CA ASP A 59 17.40 -6.34 10.99
C ASP A 59 16.21 -6.02 10.08
N VAL A 60 16.26 -4.91 9.35
CA VAL A 60 15.23 -4.47 8.42
C VAL A 60 15.83 -4.34 7.02
N TYR A 61 15.39 -5.19 6.07
CA TYR A 61 15.76 -5.00 4.67
C TYR A 61 14.79 -4.01 4.04
N LEU A 62 15.30 -2.83 3.71
CA LEU A 62 14.48 -1.74 3.17
C LEU A 62 13.81 -2.15 1.86
N ALA A 63 12.50 -1.88 1.75
CA ALA A 63 11.74 -2.26 0.56
C ALA A 63 12.13 -1.45 -0.69
N TYR A 64 12.65 -0.25 -0.50
CA TYR A 64 12.95 0.74 -1.55
C TYR A 64 14.46 0.89 -1.86
N ASP A 65 15.33 0.19 -1.13
CA ASP A 65 16.78 0.30 -1.28
C ASP A 65 17.46 -1.05 -1.03
N GLU A 66 18.67 -1.24 -1.57
CA GLU A 66 19.52 -2.42 -1.33
C GLU A 66 20.33 -2.25 -0.04
N LYS A 67 19.62 -2.08 1.08
CA LYS A 67 20.22 -1.87 2.39
C LYS A 67 19.51 -2.68 3.45
N ILE A 68 20.30 -3.26 4.34
CA ILE A 68 19.80 -3.83 5.59
C ILE A 68 20.21 -2.89 6.72
N LEU A 69 19.22 -2.40 7.47
CA LEU A 69 19.47 -1.68 8.71
C LEU A 69 19.46 -2.68 9.86
N ARG A 70 20.51 -2.68 10.65
CA ARG A 70 20.57 -3.37 11.94
C ARG A 70 20.39 -2.34 13.05
N ILE A 71 19.33 -2.50 13.81
CA ILE A 71 19.02 -1.68 14.98
C ILE A 71 19.42 -2.49 16.19
N CYS A 72 20.46 -2.04 16.89
CA CYS A 72 21.00 -2.68 18.08
C CYS A 72 20.36 -2.08 19.32
N TYR A 73 20.00 -2.92 20.26
CA TYR A 73 19.32 -2.56 21.48
C TYR A 73 20.18 -2.85 22.73
N PHE A 74 20.03 -1.99 23.70
CA PHE A 74 20.34 -2.29 25.11
C PHE A 74 19.04 -2.07 25.90
N ASP A 75 18.48 -3.16 26.44
CA ASP A 75 17.12 -3.19 27.00
C ASP A 75 16.10 -2.63 25.97
N ASP A 76 15.38 -1.57 26.34
CA ASP A 76 14.36 -0.91 25.52
C ASP A 76 14.89 0.31 24.73
N THR A 77 16.21 0.55 24.79
CA THR A 77 16.87 1.72 24.19
C THR A 77 17.66 1.33 22.95
N ILE A 78 17.56 2.11 21.89
CA ILE A 78 18.38 1.95 20.68
C ILE A 78 19.81 2.38 20.98
N GLU A 79 20.77 1.44 20.94
CA GLU A 79 22.18 1.71 21.18
C GLU A 79 22.93 2.11 19.92
N ASP A 80 22.60 1.49 18.78
CA ASP A 80 23.26 1.75 17.50
C ASP A 80 22.32 1.46 16.33
N ILE A 81 22.52 2.19 15.23
CA ILE A 81 21.81 1.99 13.95
C ILE A 81 22.87 1.80 12.88
N GLN A 82 23.01 0.57 12.38
CA GLN A 82 24.02 0.19 11.41
C GLN A 82 23.41 -0.08 10.03
N GLU A 83 24.12 0.32 9.00
CA GLU A 83 23.87 -0.18 7.63
C GLU A 83 24.78 -1.39 7.40
N LEU A 84 24.19 -2.50 6.97
CA LEU A 84 24.92 -3.71 6.62
C LEU A 84 25.02 -3.85 5.10
N ASP A 85 26.17 -4.33 4.66
CA ASP A 85 26.32 -4.86 3.31
C ASP A 85 25.42 -6.08 3.12
N VAL A 86 24.60 -6.10 2.06
CA VAL A 86 23.59 -7.15 1.86
C VAL A 86 24.18 -8.53 1.52
N GLN A 87 25.44 -8.57 1.05
CA GLN A 87 26.10 -9.83 0.68
C GLN A 87 26.94 -10.38 1.82
N THR A 88 27.67 -9.52 2.49
CA THR A 88 28.62 -9.92 3.54
C THR A 88 28.06 -9.80 4.94
N LEU A 89 27.00 -9.00 5.12
CA LEU A 89 26.37 -8.65 6.40
C LEU A 89 27.30 -7.93 7.38
N TYR A 90 28.44 -7.42 6.90
CA TYR A 90 29.30 -6.57 7.70
C TYR A 90 28.78 -5.14 7.74
N PRO A 91 28.94 -4.46 8.90
CA PRO A 91 28.60 -3.04 9.01
C PRO A 91 29.44 -2.21 8.04
N ILE A 92 28.75 -1.35 7.26
CA ILE A 92 29.36 -0.37 6.35
C ILE A 92 29.52 0.97 7.05
N THR A 93 28.47 1.41 7.73
CA THR A 93 28.40 2.69 8.44
C THR A 93 27.35 2.64 9.55
N SER A 94 27.40 3.62 10.47
CA SER A 94 26.41 3.83 11.50
C SER A 94 25.74 5.21 11.34
N TYR A 95 24.52 5.31 11.84
CA TYR A 95 23.71 6.52 11.79
C TYR A 95 23.29 6.94 13.20
N GLU A 96 23.29 8.24 13.47
CA GLU A 96 22.70 8.79 14.70
C GLU A 96 21.17 8.78 14.64
N GLU A 97 20.63 8.98 13.44
CA GLU A 97 19.19 8.95 13.16
C GLU A 97 18.93 8.35 11.77
N TYR A 98 17.79 7.71 11.60
CA TYR A 98 17.38 7.18 10.32
C TYR A 98 15.86 7.26 10.15
N LYS A 99 15.38 7.45 8.91
CA LYS A 99 13.96 7.40 8.56
C LYS A 99 13.68 6.17 7.72
N ILE A 100 12.85 5.27 8.25
CA ILE A 100 12.37 4.08 7.55
C ILE A 100 11.03 4.46 6.90
N TYR A 101 10.94 4.24 5.60
CA TYR A 101 9.73 4.47 4.82
C TYR A 101 8.90 3.19 4.71
N PRO A 102 7.56 3.28 4.57
CA PRO A 102 6.71 2.13 4.39
C PRO A 102 7.12 1.23 3.22
N ALA A 103 6.88 -0.07 3.36
CA ALA A 103 7.22 -1.06 2.35
C ALA A 103 6.34 -0.97 1.09
N ASN A 104 5.21 -0.29 1.16
CA ASN A 104 4.29 -0.12 0.02
C ASN A 104 3.75 1.32 -0.03
N LEU A 105 3.51 1.82 -1.23
CA LEU A 105 2.89 3.13 -1.46
C LEU A 105 1.38 3.15 -1.16
N PHE A 106 0.74 1.99 -1.08
CA PHE A 106 -0.66 1.88 -0.70
C PHE A 106 -0.76 1.57 0.79
N MET A 107 -0.85 2.63 1.58
CA MET A 107 -1.01 2.56 3.04
C MET A 107 -2.46 2.82 3.41
N THR A 108 -3.02 1.99 4.27
CA THR A 108 -4.36 2.15 4.84
C THR A 108 -4.38 1.64 6.28
N THR A 109 -5.13 2.30 7.15
CA THR A 109 -5.32 1.84 8.52
C THR A 109 -6.38 0.75 8.59
N LYS A 110 -6.42 0.00 9.70
CA LYS A 110 -7.47 -1.01 9.93
C LYS A 110 -8.86 -0.38 9.95
N GLU A 111 -8.99 0.81 10.54
CA GLU A 111 -10.24 1.58 10.59
C GLU A 111 -10.68 2.00 9.19
N GLN A 112 -9.75 2.50 8.38
CA GLN A 112 -10.02 2.85 6.98
C GLN A 112 -10.44 1.63 6.16
N THR A 113 -9.78 0.50 6.36
CA THR A 113 -10.13 -0.76 5.70
C THR A 113 -11.54 -1.23 6.09
N GLN A 114 -11.88 -1.21 7.38
CA GLN A 114 -13.21 -1.59 7.84
C GLN A 114 -14.30 -0.66 7.31
N LYS A 115 -14.04 0.65 7.31
CA LYS A 115 -14.94 1.63 6.70
C LYS A 115 -15.13 1.37 5.21
N ALA A 116 -14.03 1.16 4.47
CA ALA A 116 -14.10 0.86 3.03
C ALA A 116 -14.92 -0.40 2.75
N ILE A 117 -14.75 -1.47 3.55
CA ILE A 117 -15.55 -2.70 3.43
C ILE A 117 -17.04 -2.39 3.62
N HIS A 118 -17.40 -1.62 4.64
CA HIS A 118 -18.77 -1.24 4.92
C HIS A 118 -19.39 -0.41 3.77
N ASP A 119 -18.66 0.60 3.30
CA ASP A 119 -19.10 1.45 2.19
C ASP A 119 -19.27 0.62 0.88
N ILE A 120 -18.41 -0.37 0.64
CA ILE A 120 -18.54 -1.29 -0.51
C ILE A 120 -19.77 -2.18 -0.36
N GLU A 121 -20.08 -2.67 0.84
CA GLU A 121 -21.28 -3.49 1.12
C GLU A 121 -22.56 -2.69 0.89
N ASP A 122 -22.59 -1.42 1.28
CA ASP A 122 -23.73 -0.54 1.06
C ASP A 122 -23.95 -0.26 -0.44
N ASP A 123 -22.90 0.12 -1.18
CA ASP A 123 -22.96 0.31 -2.64
C ASP A 123 -23.35 -1.00 -3.37
N LEU A 124 -22.90 -2.16 -2.87
CA LEU A 124 -23.31 -3.46 -3.42
C LEU A 124 -24.81 -3.70 -3.25
N ARG A 125 -25.36 -3.39 -2.07
CA ARG A 125 -26.79 -3.56 -1.78
C ARG A 125 -27.61 -2.69 -2.70
N GLU A 126 -27.28 -1.40 -2.81
CA GLU A 126 -27.94 -0.48 -3.74
C GLU A 126 -27.87 -0.96 -5.20
N ARG A 127 -26.72 -1.53 -5.60
CA ARG A 127 -26.55 -2.02 -6.97
C ARG A 127 -27.35 -3.27 -7.26
N ILE A 128 -27.49 -4.17 -6.30
CA ILE A 128 -28.34 -5.37 -6.40
C ILE A 128 -29.81 -4.93 -6.55
N GLU A 129 -30.29 -4.04 -5.68
CA GLU A 129 -31.66 -3.50 -5.74
C GLU A 129 -31.95 -2.86 -7.10
N PHE A 130 -31.03 -2.05 -7.62
CA PHE A 130 -31.14 -1.45 -8.97
C PHE A 130 -31.33 -2.48 -10.08
N TYR A 131 -30.60 -3.60 -10.08
CA TYR A 131 -30.77 -4.64 -11.08
C TYR A 131 -32.06 -5.43 -10.88
N GLN A 132 -32.47 -5.67 -9.65
CA GLN A 132 -33.74 -6.34 -9.32
C GLN A 132 -34.95 -5.51 -9.79
N GLU A 133 -34.94 -4.20 -9.54
CA GLU A 133 -35.99 -3.28 -10.01
C GLU A 133 -36.09 -3.26 -11.56
N LYS A 134 -34.97 -3.41 -12.23
CA LYS A 134 -34.94 -3.55 -13.71
C LYS A 134 -35.28 -4.93 -14.24
N GLY A 135 -35.52 -5.91 -13.33
CA GLY A 135 -35.83 -7.29 -13.72
C GLY A 135 -34.59 -8.08 -14.18
N ASP A 136 -33.38 -7.55 -14.00
CA ASP A 136 -32.13 -8.20 -14.43
C ASP A 136 -31.50 -9.00 -13.27
N MET A 137 -32.14 -10.12 -12.93
CA MET A 137 -31.72 -10.98 -11.82
C MET A 137 -30.35 -11.63 -12.04
N GLU A 138 -29.95 -11.82 -13.30
CA GLU A 138 -28.67 -12.40 -13.66
C GLU A 138 -27.52 -11.45 -13.29
N LYS A 139 -27.64 -10.15 -13.66
CA LYS A 139 -26.67 -9.15 -13.27
C LYS A 139 -26.65 -8.90 -11.76
N ALA A 140 -27.80 -8.94 -11.10
CA ALA A 140 -27.86 -8.84 -9.64
C ALA A 140 -27.03 -9.92 -8.97
N LYS A 141 -27.21 -11.18 -9.36
CA LYS A 141 -26.46 -12.33 -8.84
C LYS A 141 -24.97 -12.28 -9.19
N GLN A 142 -24.63 -11.82 -10.39
CA GLN A 142 -23.26 -11.73 -10.86
C GLN A 142 -22.46 -10.71 -10.06
N ILE A 143 -22.99 -9.50 -9.85
CA ILE A 143 -22.30 -8.46 -9.05
C ILE A 143 -22.18 -8.86 -7.58
N GLU A 144 -23.22 -9.49 -7.02
CA GLU A 144 -23.22 -10.00 -5.64
C GLU A 144 -22.09 -11.00 -5.44
N LEU A 145 -22.03 -12.04 -6.29
CA LEU A 145 -21.00 -13.08 -6.18
C LEU A 145 -19.59 -12.49 -6.33
N ARG A 146 -19.41 -11.59 -7.30
CA ARG A 146 -18.10 -11.00 -7.57
C ARG A 146 -17.59 -10.15 -6.41
N VAL A 147 -18.40 -9.23 -5.92
CA VAL A 147 -18.00 -8.29 -4.87
C VAL A 147 -17.87 -9.00 -3.53
N THR A 148 -18.74 -9.96 -3.22
CA THR A 148 -18.63 -10.76 -1.99
C THR A 148 -17.31 -11.52 -1.93
N ASN A 149 -16.92 -12.18 -3.00
CA ASN A 149 -15.63 -12.88 -3.09
C ASN A 149 -14.44 -11.88 -2.94
N ASP A 150 -14.50 -10.72 -3.59
CA ASP A 150 -13.46 -9.69 -3.46
C ASP A 150 -13.36 -9.20 -2.00
N LEU A 151 -14.50 -9.00 -1.30
CA LEU A 151 -14.54 -8.60 0.10
C LEU A 151 -13.99 -9.66 1.06
N GLU A 152 -14.24 -10.94 0.80
CA GLU A 152 -13.65 -12.03 1.58
C GLU A 152 -12.11 -11.99 1.51
N TRP A 153 -11.55 -11.85 0.29
CA TRP A 153 -10.11 -11.70 0.11
C TRP A 153 -9.54 -10.46 0.81
N ILE A 154 -10.24 -9.32 0.72
CA ILE A 154 -9.82 -8.09 1.41
C ILE A 154 -9.81 -8.27 2.94
N ARG A 155 -10.80 -8.97 3.51
CA ARG A 155 -10.85 -9.25 4.95
C ARG A 155 -9.73 -10.16 5.43
N GLU A 156 -9.42 -11.19 4.64
CA GLU A 156 -8.43 -12.20 5.01
C GLU A 156 -6.99 -11.75 4.77
N THR A 157 -6.75 -11.09 3.64
CA THR A 157 -5.37 -10.78 3.18
C THR A 157 -5.06 -9.29 3.04
N GLY A 158 -6.07 -8.42 3.19
CA GLY A 158 -5.97 -7.00 2.90
C GLY A 158 -5.93 -6.65 1.40
N HIS A 159 -6.10 -7.65 0.52
CA HIS A 159 -5.96 -7.47 -0.92
C HIS A 159 -6.94 -8.35 -1.70
N CYS A 160 -7.33 -7.92 -2.91
CA CYS A 160 -8.03 -8.75 -3.89
C CYS A 160 -7.54 -8.46 -5.31
N SER A 161 -7.84 -9.36 -6.25
CA SER A 161 -7.56 -9.13 -7.67
C SER A 161 -8.41 -7.99 -8.21
N GLY A 162 -7.75 -6.92 -8.69
CA GLY A 162 -8.43 -5.71 -9.16
C GLY A 162 -8.82 -4.75 -8.04
N ILE A 163 -8.07 -4.75 -6.93
CA ILE A 163 -8.30 -3.84 -5.79
C ILE A 163 -8.31 -2.35 -6.20
N GLU A 164 -7.67 -2.00 -7.32
CA GLU A 164 -7.70 -0.65 -7.86
C GLU A 164 -9.13 -0.15 -8.17
N ASN A 165 -10.08 -1.06 -8.43
CA ASN A 165 -11.48 -0.72 -8.66
C ASN A 165 -12.21 -0.32 -7.37
N TYR A 166 -11.62 -0.59 -6.22
CA TYR A 166 -12.11 -0.22 -4.89
C TYR A 166 -11.31 0.93 -4.27
N SER A 167 -10.29 1.47 -4.95
CA SER A 167 -9.35 2.46 -4.39
C SER A 167 -10.05 3.69 -3.81
N ARG A 168 -11.16 4.13 -4.41
CA ARG A 168 -11.93 5.28 -3.94
C ARG A 168 -12.44 5.12 -2.50
N TYR A 169 -12.84 3.92 -2.10
CA TYR A 169 -13.31 3.63 -0.74
C TYR A 169 -12.17 3.68 0.29
N PHE A 170 -10.96 3.26 -0.10
CA PHE A 170 -9.81 3.23 0.78
C PHE A 170 -9.14 4.59 0.97
N ASP A 171 -9.15 5.44 -0.04
CA ASP A 171 -8.52 6.77 0.01
C ASP A 171 -9.51 7.91 0.22
N GLY A 172 -10.80 7.61 0.35
CA GLY A 172 -11.86 8.56 0.70
C GLY A 172 -12.17 9.62 -0.37
N ARG A 173 -11.77 9.37 -1.64
CA ARG A 173 -12.03 10.29 -2.74
C ARG A 173 -13.53 10.39 -3.04
N ALA A 174 -13.97 11.59 -3.44
CA ALA A 174 -15.31 11.80 -3.95
C ALA A 174 -15.50 11.19 -5.36
N ALA A 175 -16.75 11.01 -5.76
CA ALA A 175 -17.06 10.54 -7.10
C ALA A 175 -16.56 11.53 -8.16
N GLY A 176 -15.85 11.02 -9.17
CA GLY A 176 -15.25 11.83 -10.25
C GLY A 176 -13.85 12.38 -9.96
N GLU A 177 -13.34 12.21 -8.73
CA GLU A 177 -11.95 12.55 -8.44
C GLU A 177 -10.99 11.50 -8.99
N ARG A 178 -9.90 11.96 -9.61
CA ARG A 178 -8.88 11.06 -10.15
C ARG A 178 -8.15 10.30 -9.02
N PRO A 179 -7.71 9.07 -9.26
CA PRO A 179 -6.85 8.38 -8.31
C PRO A 179 -5.47 9.06 -8.18
N TYR A 180 -4.84 8.87 -7.03
CA TYR A 180 -3.47 9.31 -6.82
C TYR A 180 -2.51 8.59 -7.76
N CYS A 181 -1.51 9.32 -8.24
CA CYS A 181 -0.44 8.80 -9.09
C CYS A 181 0.93 9.21 -8.54
N LEU A 182 2.00 8.73 -9.16
CA LEU A 182 3.36 9.01 -8.72
C LEU A 182 3.65 10.52 -8.60
N LEU A 183 3.08 11.34 -9.48
CA LEU A 183 3.32 12.80 -9.47
C LEU A 183 2.77 13.48 -8.21
N ASP A 184 1.78 12.88 -7.53
CA ASP A 184 1.23 13.41 -6.29
C ASP A 184 2.18 13.26 -5.09
N PHE A 185 3.26 12.47 -5.24
CA PHE A 185 4.30 12.30 -4.23
C PHE A 185 5.48 13.25 -4.40
N PHE A 186 5.50 14.02 -5.48
CA PHE A 186 6.52 15.05 -5.70
C PHE A 186 6.15 16.34 -4.94
N PRO A 187 7.13 17.17 -4.60
CA PRO A 187 6.86 18.51 -4.06
C PRO A 187 6.14 19.36 -5.10
N ASP A 188 5.41 20.39 -4.65
CA ASP A 188 4.60 21.26 -5.54
C ASP A 188 5.42 22.00 -6.59
N ASP A 189 6.72 22.24 -6.32
CA ASP A 189 7.64 22.98 -7.17
C ASP A 189 8.59 22.11 -8.01
N PHE A 190 8.17 20.89 -8.39
CA PHE A 190 8.99 20.01 -9.23
C PHE A 190 8.98 20.39 -10.70
N LEU A 191 10.08 20.13 -11.40
CA LEU A 191 10.22 20.26 -12.84
C LEU A 191 9.99 18.90 -13.52
N LEU A 192 8.96 18.81 -14.36
CA LEU A 192 8.68 17.63 -15.18
C LEU A 192 9.26 17.81 -16.59
N ILE A 193 10.21 16.96 -16.96
CA ILE A 193 10.76 16.90 -18.32
C ILE A 193 10.22 15.64 -18.98
N VAL A 194 9.52 15.79 -20.10
CA VAL A 194 8.94 14.69 -20.88
C VAL A 194 9.70 14.53 -22.17
N ASP A 195 10.48 13.45 -22.27
CA ASP A 195 11.16 13.09 -23.51
C ASP A 195 10.15 12.62 -24.56
N GLU A 196 10.40 12.93 -25.84
CA GLU A 196 9.51 12.62 -26.98
C GLU A 196 8.04 13.02 -26.71
N SER A 197 7.84 14.19 -26.09
CA SER A 197 6.53 14.66 -25.65
C SER A 197 5.46 14.71 -26.74
N HIS A 198 5.89 14.89 -28.00
CA HIS A 198 5.01 14.88 -29.19
C HIS A 198 4.37 13.50 -29.42
N GLN A 199 5.00 12.40 -28.94
CA GLN A 199 4.45 11.04 -28.98
C GLN A 199 3.82 10.64 -27.64
N SER A 200 4.53 10.86 -26.55
CA SER A 200 4.13 10.40 -25.20
C SER A 200 2.81 11.02 -24.74
N ILE A 201 2.63 12.33 -24.93
CA ILE A 201 1.41 13.02 -24.46
C ILE A 201 0.15 12.57 -25.22
N PRO A 202 0.15 12.45 -26.57
CA PRO A 202 -0.99 11.87 -27.27
C PRO A 202 -1.33 10.43 -26.86
N GLN A 203 -0.31 9.59 -26.60
CA GLN A 203 -0.51 8.22 -26.12
C GLN A 203 -1.20 8.19 -24.76
N VAL A 204 -0.73 8.98 -23.78
CA VAL A 204 -1.35 9.06 -22.45
C VAL A 204 -2.81 9.54 -22.55
N LYS A 205 -3.10 10.52 -23.42
CA LYS A 205 -4.49 10.97 -23.66
C LYS A 205 -5.37 9.87 -24.25
N ALA A 206 -4.85 9.08 -25.18
CA ALA A 206 -5.57 7.97 -25.77
C ALA A 206 -5.86 6.85 -24.75
N MET A 207 -4.90 6.56 -23.88
CA MET A 207 -5.06 5.58 -22.78
C MET A 207 -6.20 5.94 -21.84
N TRP A 208 -6.38 7.23 -21.52
CA TRP A 208 -7.47 7.66 -20.64
C TRP A 208 -8.85 7.32 -21.22
N GLY A 209 -9.07 7.60 -22.48
CA GLY A 209 -10.34 7.28 -23.17
C GLY A 209 -10.61 5.77 -23.22
N GLY A 210 -9.58 4.97 -23.51
CA GLY A 210 -9.66 3.51 -23.54
C GLY A 210 -9.96 2.90 -22.17
N ASP A 211 -9.30 3.37 -21.12
CA ASP A 211 -9.53 2.89 -19.75
C ASP A 211 -10.93 3.27 -19.24
N ARG A 212 -11.37 4.48 -19.50
CA ARG A 212 -12.73 4.92 -19.15
C ARG A 212 -13.78 4.02 -19.80
N HIS A 213 -13.70 3.79 -21.10
CA HIS A 213 -14.64 2.92 -21.81
C HIS A 213 -14.62 1.49 -21.30
N ARG A 214 -13.43 0.95 -21.00
CA ARG A 214 -13.29 -0.37 -20.38
C ARG A 214 -14.01 -0.44 -19.03
N LYS A 215 -13.84 0.55 -18.17
CA LYS A 215 -14.47 0.59 -16.84
C LYS A 215 -15.99 0.77 -16.94
N GLU A 216 -16.47 1.63 -17.82
CA GLU A 216 -17.91 1.79 -18.10
C GLU A 216 -18.53 0.42 -18.50
N ASN A 217 -17.90 -0.31 -19.41
CA ASN A 217 -18.34 -1.66 -19.79
C ASN A 217 -18.35 -2.64 -18.59
N LEU A 218 -17.32 -2.62 -17.74
CA LEU A 218 -17.28 -3.49 -16.56
C LEU A 218 -18.44 -3.22 -15.59
N VAL A 219 -18.85 -1.97 -15.46
CA VAL A 219 -20.01 -1.57 -14.64
C VAL A 219 -21.33 -1.98 -15.33
N ASP A 220 -21.47 -1.72 -16.62
CA ASP A 220 -22.69 -2.02 -17.38
C ASP A 220 -22.99 -3.51 -17.46
N TYR A 221 -21.94 -4.33 -17.52
CA TYR A 221 -22.05 -5.80 -17.51
C TYR A 221 -21.98 -6.42 -16.12
N ALA A 222 -22.15 -5.64 -15.06
CA ALA A 222 -22.17 -6.10 -13.66
C ALA A 222 -20.92 -6.87 -13.19
N PHE A 223 -19.74 -6.53 -13.73
CA PHE A 223 -18.46 -7.06 -13.25
C PHE A 223 -17.82 -6.18 -12.17
N ARG A 224 -18.22 -4.90 -12.08
CA ARG A 224 -17.71 -3.94 -11.09
C ARG A 224 -18.83 -3.00 -10.62
N LEU A 225 -18.63 -2.46 -9.40
CA LEU A 225 -19.47 -1.39 -8.87
C LEU A 225 -19.26 -0.06 -9.62
N PRO A 226 -20.21 0.87 -9.58
CA PRO A 226 -20.06 2.19 -10.21
C PRO A 226 -18.88 3.03 -9.74
N ALA A 227 -18.29 2.67 -8.60
CA ALA A 227 -17.11 3.33 -8.05
C ALA A 227 -15.78 2.94 -8.72
N ALA A 228 -15.78 1.99 -9.65
CA ALA A 228 -14.58 1.43 -10.31
C ALA A 228 -13.79 2.44 -11.16
#